data_aced3ee2e3d5b870ce6790e5fa8520c2
#
_entry.id   aced3ee2e3d5b870ce6790e5fa8520c2
#
_cell.length_a   1.000
_cell.length_b   1.000
_cell.length_c   1.000
_cell.angle_alpha   90.00
_cell.angle_beta   90.00
_cell.angle_gamma   90.00
#
_symmetry.space_group_name_H-M   'P 1'
#
loop_
_entity.id
_entity.type
_entity.pdbx_description
1 polymer ?
#
loop_
_entity_poly.entity_id
_entity_poly.type
_entity_poly.pdbx_seq_one_letter_code
_entity_poly.pdbx_strand_id
1 'polypeptide(L)'
;HGYSHKYSEIYQSPEQVLNEFNQCNQIVAKTINVPEYNSHLFRFPGGSVGGKYAELKKQAITLLEQNDILHIDWNSLTGDSEKVNPTEEYLMDNLQKTTEGKNSLVILMHDAQAKRVTVEFLPKLILVCGLISFNLYFFISIS
;
A
#
# COMPACT_ATOMS: atom_id res chain seq x y z
N HIS A 1 1.98 -4.37 -5.28
CA HIS A 1 0.62 -4.71 -4.88
C HIS A 1 0.12 -5.86 -5.74
N GLY A 2 -1.05 -6.48 -5.44
CA GLY A 2 -1.56 -7.56 -6.27
C GLY A 2 -2.04 -7.08 -7.64
N TYR A 3 -1.79 -7.85 -8.69
CA TYR A 3 -2.19 -7.52 -10.06
C TYR A 3 -3.71 -7.49 -10.23
N SER A 4 -4.41 -8.53 -9.78
CA SER A 4 -5.88 -8.62 -9.86
C SER A 4 -6.60 -7.77 -8.82
N HIS A 5 -5.93 -7.50 -7.69
CA HIS A 5 -6.50 -6.88 -6.49
C HIS A 5 -7.75 -7.61 -5.94
N LYS A 6 -8.01 -8.84 -6.39
CA LYS A 6 -9.15 -9.64 -5.94
C LYS A 6 -8.69 -10.71 -4.96
N TYR A 7 -9.20 -10.67 -3.73
CA TYR A 7 -8.79 -11.59 -2.66
C TYR A 7 -8.99 -13.06 -3.01
N SER A 8 -10.04 -13.40 -3.77
CA SER A 8 -10.31 -14.75 -4.23
C SER A 8 -9.35 -15.24 -5.32
N GLU A 9 -8.65 -14.34 -5.98
CA GLU A 9 -7.66 -14.64 -7.01
C GLU A 9 -6.25 -14.67 -6.41
N ILE A 10 -5.83 -13.58 -5.76
CA ILE A 10 -4.48 -13.46 -5.21
C ILE A 10 -4.22 -14.44 -4.05
N TYR A 11 -5.21 -14.70 -3.19
CA TYR A 11 -5.03 -15.56 -2.00
C TYR A 11 -5.49 -17.01 -2.23
N GLN A 12 -5.20 -17.57 -3.40
CA GLN A 12 -5.41 -19.00 -3.67
C GLN A 12 -4.26 -19.85 -3.13
N SER A 13 -3.03 -19.38 -3.25
CA SER A 13 -1.83 -20.02 -2.70
C SER A 13 -0.71 -18.97 -2.50
N PRO A 14 0.35 -19.30 -1.72
CA PRO A 14 1.54 -18.45 -1.63
C PRO A 14 2.19 -18.16 -2.98
N GLU A 15 2.25 -19.16 -3.87
CA GLU A 15 2.81 -19.04 -5.23
C GLU A 15 1.98 -18.09 -6.09
N GLN A 16 0.66 -18.05 -5.89
CA GLN A 16 -0.19 -17.10 -6.59
C GLN A 16 0.09 -15.66 -6.15
N VAL A 17 0.37 -15.41 -4.86
CA VAL A 17 0.81 -14.10 -4.38
C VAL A 17 2.10 -13.66 -5.08
N LEU A 18 3.10 -14.55 -5.19
CA LEU A 18 4.35 -14.27 -5.90
C LEU A 18 4.11 -14.03 -7.40
N ASN A 19 3.22 -14.78 -8.03
CA ASN A 19 2.84 -14.61 -9.43
C ASN A 19 2.18 -13.23 -9.66
N GLU A 20 1.27 -12.80 -8.81
CA GLU A 20 0.63 -11.47 -8.85
C GLU A 20 1.67 -10.33 -8.72
N PHE A 21 2.67 -10.49 -7.85
CA PHE A 21 3.79 -9.57 -7.73
C PHE A 21 4.59 -9.48 -9.03
N ASN A 22 4.95 -10.64 -9.61
CA ASN A 22 5.73 -10.71 -10.84
C ASN A 22 4.98 -10.08 -12.03
N GLN A 23 3.66 -10.30 -12.13
CA GLN A 23 2.84 -9.67 -13.17
C GLN A 23 2.82 -8.15 -13.04
N CYS A 24 2.70 -7.60 -11.84
CA CYS A 24 2.81 -6.15 -11.60
C CYS A 24 4.17 -5.62 -12.08
N ASN A 25 5.28 -6.25 -11.66
CA ASN A 25 6.62 -5.81 -12.07
C ASN A 25 6.81 -5.85 -13.58
N GLN A 26 6.33 -6.90 -14.27
CA GLN A 26 6.42 -7.00 -15.74
C GLN A 26 5.68 -5.85 -16.45
N ILE A 27 4.50 -5.47 -15.95
CA ILE A 27 3.74 -4.35 -16.53
C ILE A 27 4.47 -3.03 -16.29
N VAL A 28 4.97 -2.79 -15.07
CA VAL A 28 5.75 -1.58 -14.76
C VAL A 28 7.01 -1.54 -15.63
N ALA A 29 7.80 -2.63 -15.67
CA ALA A 29 9.01 -2.75 -16.47
C ALA A 29 8.75 -2.37 -17.95
N LYS A 30 7.68 -2.92 -18.53
CA LYS A 30 7.25 -2.61 -19.89
C LYS A 30 6.84 -1.13 -20.05
N THR A 31 6.09 -0.59 -19.08
CA THR A 31 5.55 0.77 -19.17
C THR A 31 6.64 1.83 -19.08
N ILE A 32 7.63 1.64 -18.19
CA ILE A 32 8.76 2.56 -18.02
C ILE A 32 9.96 2.23 -18.93
N ASN A 33 9.86 1.16 -19.74
CA ASN A 33 10.93 0.67 -20.63
C ASN A 33 12.25 0.34 -19.89
N VAL A 34 12.13 -0.33 -18.73
CA VAL A 34 13.25 -0.83 -17.91
C VAL A 34 13.04 -2.33 -17.71
N PRO A 35 13.57 -3.19 -18.60
CA PRO A 35 13.29 -4.64 -18.59
C PRO A 35 13.65 -5.36 -17.28
N GLU A 36 14.69 -4.90 -16.60
CA GLU A 36 15.20 -5.44 -15.33
C GLU A 36 14.51 -4.89 -14.08
N TYR A 37 13.47 -4.07 -14.26
CA TYR A 37 12.73 -3.47 -13.13
C TYR A 37 12.19 -4.55 -12.19
N ASN A 38 12.52 -4.41 -10.92
CA ASN A 38 11.95 -5.16 -9.81
C ASN A 38 11.80 -4.20 -8.61
N SER A 39 10.60 -4.09 -8.06
CA SER A 39 10.35 -3.24 -6.91
C SER A 39 10.97 -3.77 -5.61
N HIS A 40 11.23 -5.09 -5.52
CA HIS A 40 11.66 -5.78 -4.30
C HIS A 40 10.77 -5.51 -3.06
N LEU A 41 9.59 -4.95 -3.29
CA LEU A 41 8.68 -4.56 -2.22
C LEU A 41 7.23 -4.89 -2.58
N PHE A 42 6.54 -5.58 -1.68
CA PHE A 42 5.15 -5.97 -1.85
C PHE A 42 4.27 -5.45 -0.70
N ARG A 43 3.09 -4.95 -1.02
CA ARG A 43 2.05 -4.64 -0.05
C ARG A 43 0.83 -5.53 -0.30
N PHE A 44 0.46 -6.30 0.70
CA PHE A 44 -0.69 -7.20 0.62
C PHE A 44 -2.01 -6.43 0.49
N PRO A 45 -2.88 -6.73 -0.47
CA PRO A 45 -4.26 -6.23 -0.46
C PRO A 45 -4.96 -6.56 0.87
N GLY A 46 -5.42 -5.52 1.59
CA GLY A 46 -5.98 -5.65 2.92
C GLY A 46 -4.98 -5.91 4.06
N GLY A 47 -3.68 -5.66 3.82
CA GLY A 47 -2.61 -5.85 4.80
C GLY A 47 -2.13 -7.29 4.93
N SER A 48 -0.96 -7.46 5.56
CA SER A 48 -0.30 -8.77 5.72
C SER A 48 -0.90 -9.62 6.84
N VAL A 49 -1.56 -9.01 7.81
CA VAL A 49 -2.04 -9.67 9.02
C VAL A 49 -3.57 -9.81 9.05
N GLY A 50 -4.04 -10.83 9.76
CA GLY A 50 -5.45 -11.02 10.06
C GLY A 50 -6.34 -11.47 8.90
N GLY A 51 -7.63 -11.60 9.20
CA GLY A 51 -8.66 -11.99 8.24
C GLY A 51 -8.62 -13.47 7.82
N LYS A 52 -9.49 -13.82 6.86
CA LYS A 52 -9.69 -15.19 6.37
C LYS A 52 -8.41 -15.85 5.82
N TYR A 53 -7.49 -15.06 5.29
CA TYR A 53 -6.29 -15.53 4.60
C TYR A 53 -5.00 -15.38 5.43
N ALA A 54 -5.11 -15.19 6.75
CA ALA A 54 -3.96 -14.89 7.61
C ALA A 54 -2.83 -15.92 7.51
N GLU A 55 -3.16 -17.23 7.55
CA GLU A 55 -2.15 -18.29 7.46
C GLU A 55 -1.51 -18.37 6.08
N LEU A 56 -2.29 -18.21 5.01
CA LEU A 56 -1.76 -18.16 3.65
C LEU A 56 -0.82 -16.96 3.47
N LYS A 57 -1.19 -15.79 3.96
CA LYS A 57 -0.35 -14.58 3.89
C LYS A 57 0.98 -14.78 4.61
N LYS A 58 0.98 -15.44 5.78
CA LYS A 58 2.20 -15.78 6.51
C LYS A 58 3.14 -16.69 5.69
N GLN A 59 2.59 -17.70 5.01
CA GLN A 59 3.37 -18.56 4.12
C GLN A 59 3.86 -17.80 2.89
N ALA A 60 3.03 -16.92 2.34
CA ALA A 60 3.41 -16.07 1.21
C ALA A 60 4.54 -15.08 1.58
N ILE A 61 4.56 -14.54 2.80
CA ILE A 61 5.66 -13.70 3.29
C ILE A 61 6.98 -14.48 3.22
N THR A 62 7.02 -15.70 3.75
CA THR A 62 8.21 -16.55 3.70
C THR A 62 8.67 -16.80 2.25
N LEU A 63 7.74 -17.07 1.33
CA LEU A 63 8.06 -17.28 -0.07
C LEU A 63 8.57 -16.00 -0.75
N LEU A 64 7.99 -14.85 -0.46
CA LEU A 64 8.44 -13.55 -0.96
C LEU A 64 9.87 -13.24 -0.49
N GLU A 65 10.16 -13.42 0.81
CA GLU A 65 11.50 -13.22 1.39
C GLU A 65 12.55 -14.14 0.75
N GLN A 66 12.22 -15.39 0.44
CA GLN A 66 13.09 -16.32 -0.30
C GLN A 66 13.40 -15.86 -1.73
N ASN A 67 12.60 -14.94 -2.27
CA ASN A 67 12.79 -14.31 -3.58
C ASN A 67 13.28 -12.86 -3.50
N ASP A 68 13.90 -12.45 -2.39
CA ASP A 68 14.39 -11.10 -2.13
C ASP A 68 13.31 -10.01 -2.26
N ILE A 69 12.07 -10.35 -1.88
CA ILE A 69 10.93 -9.43 -1.88
C ILE A 69 10.50 -9.19 -0.44
N LEU A 70 10.66 -7.96 0.02
CA LEU A 70 10.16 -7.54 1.33
C LEU A 70 8.66 -7.19 1.23
N HIS A 71 7.97 -7.22 2.38
CA HIS A 71 6.61 -6.70 2.44
C HIS A 71 6.54 -5.49 3.37
N ILE A 72 5.57 -4.63 3.12
CA ILE A 72 5.30 -3.45 3.95
C ILE A 72 3.80 -3.31 4.19
N ASP A 73 3.43 -3.07 5.43
CA ASP A 73 2.10 -2.61 5.82
C ASP A 73 2.16 -1.11 6.18
N TRP A 74 1.11 -0.62 6.81
CA TRP A 74 1.01 0.76 7.28
C TRP A 74 0.80 0.81 8.79
N ASN A 75 1.17 1.91 9.38
CA ASN A 75 0.93 2.19 10.79
C ASN A 75 0.08 3.45 11.01
N SER A 76 -0.31 4.12 9.93
CA SER A 76 -1.19 5.28 9.94
C SER A 76 -2.06 5.27 8.69
N LEU A 77 -3.19 5.97 8.72
CA LEU A 77 -4.10 6.03 7.58
C LEU A 77 -4.90 7.34 7.59
N THR A 78 -5.38 7.73 6.42
CA THR A 78 -6.31 8.86 6.25
C THR A 78 -7.78 8.44 6.30
N GLY A 79 -8.07 7.13 6.18
CA GLY A 79 -9.44 6.62 6.10
C GLY A 79 -10.16 6.96 4.79
N ASP A 80 -9.42 7.28 3.73
CA ASP A 80 -9.97 7.70 2.44
C ASP A 80 -10.80 6.63 1.74
N SER A 81 -10.64 5.35 2.10
CA SER A 81 -11.46 4.23 1.61
C SER A 81 -12.61 3.83 2.56
N GLU A 82 -12.69 4.40 3.75
CA GLU A 82 -13.70 4.04 4.77
C GLU A 82 -15.03 4.76 4.57
N LYS A 83 -15.02 5.86 3.81
CA LYS A 83 -16.23 6.63 3.47
C LYS A 83 -16.34 6.83 1.97
N VAL A 84 -17.59 6.91 1.51
CA VAL A 84 -17.92 7.43 0.19
C VAL A 84 -17.81 8.96 0.26
N ASN A 85 -16.94 9.55 -0.61
CA ASN A 85 -16.71 11.00 -0.64
C ASN A 85 -16.30 11.60 0.73
N PRO A 86 -15.17 11.18 1.31
CA PRO A 86 -14.67 11.78 2.55
C PRO A 86 -14.35 13.27 2.34
N THR A 87 -14.49 14.10 3.39
CA THR A 87 -14.00 15.47 3.36
C THR A 87 -12.52 15.53 3.72
N GLU A 88 -11.80 16.59 3.32
CA GLU A 88 -10.43 16.82 3.73
C GLU A 88 -10.28 16.89 5.27
N GLU A 89 -11.25 17.46 5.97
CA GLU A 89 -11.29 17.50 7.44
C GLU A 89 -11.31 16.09 8.04
N TYR A 90 -12.15 15.20 7.50
CA TYR A 90 -12.20 13.81 7.92
C TYR A 90 -10.86 13.09 7.71
N LEU A 91 -10.20 13.33 6.55
CA LEU A 91 -8.88 12.74 6.26
C LEU A 91 -7.81 13.27 7.23
N MET A 92 -7.84 14.56 7.55
CA MET A 92 -6.90 15.19 8.49
C MET A 92 -7.11 14.66 9.91
N ASP A 93 -8.34 14.56 10.38
CA ASP A 93 -8.67 14.03 11.71
C ASP A 93 -8.17 12.60 11.90
N ASN A 94 -8.38 11.74 10.90
CA ASN A 94 -7.89 10.36 10.94
C ASN A 94 -6.36 10.31 10.89
N LEU A 95 -5.74 11.14 10.05
CA LEU A 95 -4.29 11.24 10.00
C LEU A 95 -3.74 11.61 11.39
N GLN A 96 -4.26 12.66 12.02
CA GLN A 96 -3.80 13.10 13.34
C GLN A 96 -3.96 12.01 14.40
N LYS A 97 -5.14 11.36 14.47
CA LYS A 97 -5.41 10.27 15.43
C LYS A 97 -4.47 9.08 15.25
N THR A 98 -4.16 8.74 14.00
CA THR A 98 -3.36 7.55 13.69
C THR A 98 -1.85 7.80 13.70
N THR A 99 -1.41 9.06 13.71
CA THR A 99 0.02 9.44 13.78
C THR A 99 0.48 9.81 15.19
N GLU A 100 -0.43 10.04 16.11
CA GLU A 100 -0.12 10.46 17.48
C GLU A 100 0.89 9.51 18.15
N GLY A 101 1.94 10.09 18.73
CA GLY A 101 2.99 9.35 19.44
C GLY A 101 3.93 8.51 18.57
N LYS A 102 3.87 8.63 17.24
CA LYS A 102 4.74 7.88 16.33
C LYS A 102 5.90 8.72 15.82
N ASN A 103 7.08 8.09 15.73
CA ASN A 103 8.31 8.71 15.23
C ASN A 103 8.59 8.38 13.75
N SER A 104 7.93 7.38 13.20
CA SER A 104 8.00 7.01 11.78
C SER A 104 6.62 6.61 11.28
N LEU A 105 6.31 6.96 10.04
CA LEU A 105 4.98 6.77 9.47
C LEU A 105 5.07 6.03 8.13
N VAL A 106 4.21 5.04 7.98
CA VAL A 106 3.78 4.50 6.69
C VAL A 106 2.28 4.73 6.61
N ILE A 107 1.86 5.67 5.76
CA ILE A 107 0.48 6.15 5.70
C ILE A 107 -0.25 5.48 4.55
N LEU A 108 -1.36 4.79 4.85
CA LEU A 108 -2.22 4.21 3.83
C LEU A 108 -3.10 5.28 3.20
N MET A 109 -3.06 5.33 1.87
CA MET A 109 -3.93 6.12 1.00
C MET A 109 -4.20 5.34 -0.29
N HIS A 110 -5.21 5.77 -1.04
CA HIS A 110 -5.60 5.13 -2.31
C HIS A 110 -5.63 6.16 -3.44
N ASP A 111 -5.17 5.76 -4.63
CA ASP A 111 -5.06 6.60 -5.83
C ASP A 111 -6.08 6.22 -6.93
N ALA A 112 -7.11 5.44 -6.59
CA ALA A 112 -8.16 5.06 -7.53
C ALA A 112 -8.89 6.29 -8.10
N GLN A 113 -9.41 6.18 -9.31
CA GLN A 113 -10.08 7.26 -10.05
C GLN A 113 -11.17 7.99 -9.24
N ALA A 114 -11.87 7.29 -8.34
CA ALA A 114 -12.90 7.87 -7.47
C ALA A 114 -12.34 8.64 -6.25
N LYS A 115 -11.01 8.67 -6.05
CA LYS A 115 -10.35 9.24 -4.86
C LYS A 115 -9.79 10.65 -5.08
N ARG A 116 -10.57 11.51 -5.75
CA ARG A 116 -10.16 12.89 -6.06
C ARG A 116 -9.78 13.68 -4.79
N VAL A 117 -10.55 13.56 -3.71
CA VAL A 117 -10.28 14.26 -2.44
C VAL A 117 -8.94 13.82 -1.84
N THR A 118 -8.56 12.54 -1.98
CA THR A 118 -7.26 12.05 -1.56
C THR A 118 -6.11 12.76 -2.29
N VAL A 119 -6.25 12.94 -3.60
CA VAL A 119 -5.26 13.66 -4.43
C VAL A 119 -5.17 15.14 -4.03
N GLU A 120 -6.32 15.80 -3.82
CA GLU A 120 -6.40 17.20 -3.39
C GLU A 120 -5.83 17.41 -1.98
N PHE A 121 -5.96 16.40 -1.10
CA PHE A 121 -5.43 16.41 0.27
C PHE A 121 -3.92 16.18 0.34
N LEU A 122 -3.32 15.49 -0.62
CA LEU A 122 -1.91 15.07 -0.60
C LEU A 122 -0.93 16.23 -0.34
N PRO A 123 -1.03 17.43 -0.93
CA PRO A 123 -0.14 18.55 -0.61
C PRO A 123 -0.18 18.97 0.86
N LYS A 124 -1.37 18.96 1.48
CA LYS A 124 -1.53 19.27 2.91
C LYS A 124 -0.89 18.22 3.79
N LEU A 125 -1.08 16.95 3.45
CA LEU A 125 -0.45 15.84 4.16
C LEU A 125 1.07 15.96 4.13
N ILE A 126 1.66 16.20 2.96
CA ILE A 126 3.12 16.39 2.80
C ILE A 126 3.62 17.54 3.67
N LEU A 127 2.91 18.67 3.66
CA LEU A 127 3.27 19.84 4.47
C LEU A 127 3.24 19.50 5.97
N VAL A 128 2.17 18.88 6.46
CA VAL A 128 2.04 18.51 7.87
C VAL A 128 3.13 17.54 8.30
N CYS A 129 3.38 16.48 7.52
CA CYS A 129 4.45 15.53 7.82
C CYS A 129 5.85 16.18 7.75
N GLY A 130 6.09 17.07 6.79
CA GLY A 130 7.35 17.81 6.67
C GLY A 130 7.62 18.76 7.85
N LEU A 131 6.59 19.40 8.38
CA LEU A 131 6.71 20.29 9.57
C LEU A 131 7.02 19.50 10.85
N ILE A 132 6.66 18.21 10.93
CA ILE A 132 6.93 17.35 12.09
C ILE A 132 8.30 16.63 11.96
N SER A 133 9.11 16.96 10.95
CA SER A 133 10.44 16.38 10.70
C SER A 133 10.46 14.87 10.41
N PHE A 134 9.43 14.35 9.75
CA PHE A 134 9.44 12.98 9.23
C PHE A 134 10.21 12.90 7.92
N ASN A 135 11.01 11.84 7.74
CA ASN A 135 11.53 11.48 6.43
C ASN A 135 10.39 10.90 5.60
N LEU A 136 10.02 11.59 4.51
CA LEU A 136 8.92 11.19 3.63
C LEU A 136 9.44 10.26 2.53
N TYR A 137 8.98 9.01 2.55
CA TYR A 137 9.15 8.06 1.45
C TYR A 137 7.76 7.73 0.89
N PHE A 138 7.59 7.90 -0.42
CA PHE A 138 6.33 7.60 -1.09
C PHE A 138 6.37 6.20 -1.67
N PHE A 139 5.45 5.34 -1.25
CA PHE A 139 5.14 4.08 -1.91
C PHE A 139 3.77 4.22 -2.56
N ILE A 140 3.74 4.38 -3.88
CA ILE A 140 2.49 4.44 -4.64
C ILE A 140 2.10 3.01 -4.98
N SER A 141 0.94 2.59 -4.50
CA SER A 141 0.30 1.35 -4.92
C SER A 141 -0.86 1.70 -5.84
N ILE A 142 -0.73 1.33 -7.10
CA ILE A 142 -1.79 1.45 -8.09
C ILE A 142 -2.80 0.34 -7.80
N SER A 143 -4.03 0.72 -7.50
CA SER A 143 -5.16 -0.19 -7.28
C SER A 143 -6.20 -0.06 -8.39
#